data_b96cbf0e68bb798e7b783b65007718ff
#
_entry.id   b96cbf0e68bb798e7b783b65007718ff
#
_cell.length_a   1.000
_cell.length_b   1.000
_cell.length_c   1.000
_cell.angle_alpha   90.00
_cell.angle_beta   90.00
_cell.angle_gamma   90.00
#
_symmetry.space_group_name_H-M   'P 1'
#
loop_
_entity.id
_entity.type
_entity.pdbx_description
1 polymer ?
#
loop_
_entity_poly.entity_id
_entity_poly.type
_entity_poly.pdbx_seq_one_letter_code
_entity_poly.pdbx_strand_id
1 'polypeptide(L)'
;REAMKLLIEESDNLQLIGSFNSAATASDFMEQQGVDLVFLDIQMPGITGIEFARTISKKTLVIFTTAYTEYALDSYEVDAIDYLIKPVEAERFQKAVDKALSYHSLLLKEEKEAIETIVAAEYFFVKAERRYFKVNFSDILFIEGLKDYVILQLNDQRIITRMSLKAIFDLLPKSIFLRVNKSYIVNTDHIESFDNNDIFIKSYEIAIGNSYRDDFFEGFVMKQRL
;
A
#
# COMPACT_ATOMS: atom_id res chain seq x y z
N ARG A 1 16.07 -16.78 -1.54
CA ARG A 1 16.27 -16.54 -0.11
C ARG A 1 17.62 -15.90 0.17
N GLU A 2 18.74 -16.46 -0.36
CA GLU A 2 20.08 -15.87 -0.15
C GLU A 2 20.17 -14.43 -0.72
N ALA A 3 19.65 -14.19 -1.92
CA ALA A 3 19.60 -12.85 -2.50
C ALA A 3 18.85 -11.83 -1.62
N MET A 4 17.74 -12.25 -0.96
CA MET A 4 17.02 -11.37 -0.02
C MET A 4 17.83 -11.08 1.23
N LYS A 5 18.60 -12.06 1.75
CA LYS A 5 19.47 -11.82 2.90
C LYS A 5 20.53 -10.77 2.58
N LEU A 6 21.18 -10.88 1.43
CA LEU A 6 22.18 -9.91 0.99
C LEU A 6 21.58 -8.50 0.89
N LEU A 7 20.40 -8.34 0.28
CA LEU A 7 19.73 -7.04 0.19
C LEU A 7 19.36 -6.45 1.56
N ILE A 8 18.98 -7.31 2.53
CA ILE A 8 18.66 -6.88 3.89
C ILE A 8 19.95 -6.48 4.63
N GLU A 9 21.03 -7.27 4.50
CA GLU A 9 22.33 -7.01 5.15
C GLU A 9 23.04 -5.77 4.59
N GLU A 10 22.79 -5.44 3.31
CA GLU A 10 23.29 -4.22 2.67
C GLU A 10 22.47 -2.96 3.03
N SER A 11 21.32 -3.12 3.66
CA SER A 11 20.45 -1.99 4.04
C SER A 11 20.82 -1.44 5.42
N ASP A 12 21.18 -0.18 5.50
CA ASP A 12 21.50 0.52 6.77
C ASP A 12 20.32 0.57 7.76
N ASN A 13 19.10 0.37 7.28
CA ASN A 13 17.87 0.55 8.05
C ASN A 13 17.23 -0.76 8.53
N LEU A 14 17.80 -1.90 8.17
CA LEU A 14 17.28 -3.20 8.50
C LEU A 14 18.30 -4.05 9.27
N GLN A 15 17.79 -4.88 10.17
CA GLN A 15 18.56 -5.90 10.86
C GLN A 15 17.92 -7.26 10.61
N LEU A 16 18.65 -8.17 9.99
CA LEU A 16 18.22 -9.54 9.80
C LEU A 16 18.28 -10.30 11.13
N ILE A 17 17.13 -10.62 11.71
CA ILE A 17 17.03 -11.35 12.98
C ILE A 17 16.67 -12.83 12.80
N GLY A 18 16.22 -13.24 11.63
CA GLY A 18 15.90 -14.64 11.34
C GLY A 18 15.59 -14.90 9.87
N SER A 19 15.78 -16.14 9.44
CA SER A 19 15.43 -16.62 8.10
C SER A 19 14.97 -18.07 8.16
N PHE A 20 13.72 -18.32 7.79
CA PHE A 20 13.03 -19.59 7.97
C PHE A 20 12.63 -20.18 6.63
N ASN A 21 12.41 -21.49 6.59
CA ASN A 21 11.96 -22.22 5.41
C ASN A 21 10.54 -22.78 5.55
N SER A 22 9.89 -22.51 6.67
CA SER A 22 8.48 -22.88 6.90
C SER A 22 7.77 -21.84 7.74
N ALA A 23 6.47 -21.73 7.56
CA ALA A 23 5.61 -20.86 8.36
C ALA A 23 5.61 -21.23 9.85
N ALA A 24 5.63 -22.53 10.18
CA ALA A 24 5.63 -22.99 11.56
C ALA A 24 6.85 -22.48 12.34
N THR A 25 8.06 -22.69 11.82
CA THR A 25 9.29 -22.23 12.48
C THR A 25 9.38 -20.71 12.55
N ALA A 26 8.82 -20.00 11.57
CA ALA A 26 8.73 -18.55 11.60
C ALA A 26 7.76 -18.08 12.68
N SER A 27 6.57 -18.72 12.81
CA SER A 27 5.57 -18.40 13.83
C SER A 27 6.16 -18.56 15.23
N ASP A 28 6.77 -19.71 15.52
CA ASP A 28 7.39 -19.99 16.83
C ASP A 28 8.43 -18.92 17.22
N PHE A 29 9.21 -18.48 16.24
CA PHE A 29 10.20 -17.41 16.45
C PHE A 29 9.53 -16.06 16.72
N MET A 30 8.51 -15.71 15.92
CA MET A 30 7.78 -14.42 16.04
C MET A 30 7.00 -14.32 17.34
N GLU A 31 6.57 -15.42 17.94
CA GLU A 31 5.92 -15.43 19.26
C GLU A 31 6.91 -15.10 20.39
N GLN A 32 8.17 -15.44 20.22
CA GLN A 32 9.22 -15.25 21.23
C GLN A 32 9.95 -13.91 21.07
N GLN A 33 9.99 -13.38 19.87
CA GLN A 33 10.72 -12.15 19.55
C GLN A 33 9.86 -11.20 18.73
N GLY A 34 9.95 -9.91 19.06
CA GLY A 34 9.32 -8.85 18.26
C GLY A 34 9.94 -8.77 16.87
N VAL A 35 9.09 -8.80 15.85
CA VAL A 35 9.48 -8.67 14.46
C VAL A 35 8.71 -7.50 13.86
N ASP A 36 9.42 -6.48 13.40
CA ASP A 36 8.80 -5.28 12.82
C ASP A 36 8.40 -5.49 11.36
N LEU A 37 9.21 -6.23 10.60
CA LEU A 37 9.03 -6.46 9.16
C LEU A 37 9.36 -7.90 8.79
N VAL A 38 8.52 -8.51 7.95
CA VAL A 38 8.75 -9.83 7.36
C VAL A 38 8.70 -9.75 5.84
N PHE A 39 9.73 -10.31 5.17
CA PHE A 39 9.69 -10.60 3.74
C PHE A 39 9.19 -12.03 3.56
N LEU A 40 8.04 -12.19 2.96
CA LEU A 40 7.30 -13.44 2.95
C LEU A 40 7.09 -13.95 1.52
N ASP A 41 7.57 -15.17 1.24
CA ASP A 41 7.25 -15.81 -0.04
C ASP A 41 5.78 -16.17 -0.09
N ILE A 42 5.11 -15.89 -1.20
CA ILE A 42 3.70 -16.28 -1.39
C ILE A 42 3.59 -17.80 -1.51
N GLN A 43 4.52 -18.42 -2.24
CA GLN A 43 4.52 -19.88 -2.41
C GLN A 43 5.44 -20.55 -1.41
N MET A 44 4.84 -21.16 -0.40
CA MET A 44 5.55 -21.92 0.62
C MET A 44 4.96 -23.33 0.77
N PRO A 45 5.77 -24.32 1.17
CA PRO A 45 5.25 -25.65 1.49
C PRO A 45 4.27 -25.60 2.68
N GLY A 46 3.14 -26.27 2.53
CA GLY A 46 2.13 -26.42 3.58
C GLY A 46 1.05 -25.37 3.51
N ILE A 47 1.33 -24.13 3.89
CA ILE A 47 0.41 -23.00 3.77
C ILE A 47 1.00 -21.92 2.88
N THR A 48 0.15 -21.17 2.20
CA THR A 48 0.58 -20.05 1.38
C THR A 48 1.07 -18.88 2.27
N GLY A 49 1.95 -18.03 1.72
CA GLY A 49 2.35 -16.81 2.41
C GLY A 49 1.19 -15.89 2.76
N ILE A 50 0.16 -15.87 1.91
CA ILE A 50 -1.07 -15.08 2.14
C ILE A 50 -1.84 -15.63 3.36
N GLU A 51 -2.01 -16.94 3.45
CA GLU A 51 -2.65 -17.58 4.62
C GLU A 51 -1.83 -17.32 5.89
N PHE A 52 -0.50 -17.45 5.81
CA PHE A 52 0.37 -17.16 6.95
C PHE A 52 0.29 -15.68 7.36
N ALA A 53 0.29 -14.74 6.43
CA ALA A 53 0.17 -13.32 6.71
C ALA A 53 -1.10 -12.95 7.50
N ARG A 54 -2.21 -13.70 7.31
CA ARG A 54 -3.43 -13.52 8.09
C ARG A 54 -3.29 -13.88 9.57
N THR A 55 -2.29 -14.69 9.92
CA THR A 55 -2.00 -15.10 11.30
C THR A 55 -0.99 -14.18 11.99
N ILE A 56 -0.23 -13.40 11.25
CA ILE A 56 0.79 -12.49 11.76
C ILE A 56 0.12 -11.32 12.50
N SER A 57 0.78 -10.88 13.57
CA SER A 57 0.34 -9.69 14.33
C SER A 57 0.19 -8.47 13.42
N LYS A 58 -0.88 -7.69 13.60
CA LYS A 58 -1.08 -6.42 12.86
C LYS A 58 0.04 -5.40 13.06
N LYS A 59 0.85 -5.55 14.10
CA LYS A 59 2.03 -4.69 14.35
C LYS A 59 3.22 -5.05 13.45
N THR A 60 3.28 -6.28 12.96
CA THR A 60 4.34 -6.73 12.05
C THR A 60 3.97 -6.38 10.61
N LEU A 61 4.85 -5.69 9.93
CA LEU A 61 4.68 -5.32 8.53
C LEU A 61 5.03 -6.51 7.62
N VAL A 62 4.31 -6.65 6.51
CA VAL A 62 4.52 -7.74 5.55
C VAL A 62 4.85 -7.16 4.19
N ILE A 63 5.97 -7.59 3.59
CA ILE A 63 6.29 -7.41 2.18
C ILE A 63 6.33 -8.79 1.54
N PHE A 64 5.46 -9.02 0.56
CA PHE A 64 5.48 -10.29 -0.16
C PHE A 64 6.62 -10.36 -1.18
N THR A 65 7.13 -11.57 -1.38
CA THR A 65 8.04 -11.90 -2.49
C THR A 65 7.43 -13.01 -3.33
N THR A 66 7.46 -12.89 -4.65
CA THR A 66 6.85 -13.89 -5.53
C THR A 66 7.57 -14.00 -6.86
N ALA A 67 7.49 -15.16 -7.51
CA ALA A 67 7.92 -15.35 -8.89
C ALA A 67 6.79 -15.03 -9.90
N TYR A 68 5.57 -14.77 -9.45
CA TYR A 68 4.39 -14.66 -10.28
C TYR A 68 3.71 -13.32 -10.10
N THR A 69 3.40 -12.65 -11.19
CA THR A 69 2.72 -11.35 -11.21
C THR A 69 1.24 -11.44 -10.85
N GLU A 70 0.61 -12.58 -11.10
CA GLU A 70 -0.83 -12.81 -10.88
C GLU A 70 -1.24 -12.78 -9.40
N TYR A 71 -0.32 -13.06 -8.46
CA TYR A 71 -0.59 -12.98 -7.02
C TYR A 71 -0.51 -11.57 -6.44
N ALA A 72 -0.13 -10.58 -7.24
CA ALA A 72 -0.14 -9.19 -6.80
C ALA A 72 -1.55 -8.74 -6.36
N LEU A 73 -2.61 -9.22 -7.02
CA LEU A 73 -4.00 -8.90 -6.68
C LEU A 73 -4.44 -9.55 -5.35
N ASP A 74 -4.01 -10.77 -5.06
CA ASP A 74 -4.39 -11.47 -3.83
C ASP A 74 -3.65 -10.93 -2.60
N SER A 75 -2.47 -10.33 -2.78
CA SER A 75 -1.68 -9.73 -1.69
C SER A 75 -2.37 -8.51 -1.07
N TYR A 76 -3.25 -7.82 -1.79
CA TYR A 76 -4.08 -6.73 -1.26
C TYR A 76 -5.14 -7.20 -0.25
N GLU A 77 -5.43 -8.50 -0.17
CA GLU A 77 -6.40 -9.02 0.81
C GLU A 77 -5.88 -9.07 2.25
N VAL A 78 -4.57 -8.97 2.44
CA VAL A 78 -3.89 -9.13 3.75
C VAL A 78 -3.14 -7.88 4.22
N ASP A 79 -3.48 -6.70 3.70
CA ASP A 79 -2.88 -5.42 4.10
C ASP A 79 -1.32 -5.43 4.06
N ALA A 80 -0.73 -6.07 3.05
CA ALA A 80 0.71 -6.04 2.84
C ALA A 80 1.20 -4.63 2.52
N ILE A 81 2.39 -4.30 3.00
CA ILE A 81 3.03 -3.01 2.71
C ILE A 81 3.36 -2.90 1.23
N ASP A 82 3.91 -3.98 0.68
CA ASP A 82 4.31 -4.05 -0.71
C ASP A 82 4.49 -5.51 -1.17
N TYR A 83 4.77 -5.70 -2.47
CA TYR A 83 5.20 -6.98 -3.00
C TYR A 83 6.40 -6.81 -3.94
N LEU A 84 7.26 -7.82 -4.01
CA LEU A 84 8.48 -7.84 -4.80
C LEU A 84 8.45 -9.04 -5.74
N ILE A 85 8.60 -8.79 -7.03
CA ILE A 85 8.69 -9.84 -8.05
C ILE A 85 10.13 -10.32 -8.12
N LYS A 86 10.32 -11.64 -8.11
CA LYS A 86 11.65 -12.24 -8.28
C LYS A 86 12.03 -12.31 -9.78
N PRO A 87 13.26 -11.97 -10.15
CA PRO A 87 14.38 -11.55 -9.31
C PRO A 87 14.18 -10.14 -8.74
N VAL A 88 14.46 -9.97 -7.44
CA VAL A 88 14.24 -8.69 -6.75
C VAL A 88 15.42 -7.76 -7.07
N GLU A 89 15.13 -6.66 -7.73
CA GLU A 89 16.09 -5.60 -8.02
C GLU A 89 16.32 -4.72 -6.78
N ALA A 90 17.55 -4.25 -6.58
CA ALA A 90 17.92 -3.45 -5.42
C ALA A 90 17.10 -2.15 -5.28
N GLU A 91 16.84 -1.46 -6.39
CA GLU A 91 16.04 -0.24 -6.39
C GLU A 91 14.59 -0.52 -5.96
N ARG A 92 13.99 -1.62 -6.46
CA ARG A 92 12.62 -2.01 -6.10
C ARG A 92 12.52 -2.45 -4.64
N PHE A 93 13.56 -3.18 -4.15
CA PHE A 93 13.69 -3.54 -2.74
C PHE A 93 13.72 -2.29 -1.86
N GLN A 94 14.58 -1.31 -2.20
CA GLN A 94 14.72 -0.08 -1.42
C GLN A 94 13.40 0.70 -1.34
N LYS A 95 12.66 0.83 -2.44
CA LYS A 95 11.33 1.48 -2.44
C LYS A 95 10.34 0.80 -1.48
N ALA A 96 10.34 -0.53 -1.43
CA ALA A 96 9.48 -1.29 -0.52
C ALA A 96 9.91 -1.11 0.95
N VAL A 97 11.21 -1.07 1.21
CA VAL A 97 11.77 -0.80 2.55
C VAL A 97 11.42 0.62 3.01
N ASP A 98 11.62 1.63 2.16
CA ASP A 98 11.28 3.03 2.49
C ASP A 98 9.79 3.19 2.83
N LYS A 99 8.93 2.48 2.12
CA LYS A 99 7.50 2.43 2.40
C LYS A 99 7.23 1.79 3.77
N ALA A 100 7.89 0.66 4.08
CA ALA A 100 7.76 0.00 5.37
C ALA A 100 8.25 0.87 6.52
N LEU A 101 9.40 1.53 6.38
CA LEU A 101 9.95 2.45 7.38
C LEU A 101 9.03 3.65 7.64
N SER A 102 8.50 4.23 6.58
CA SER A 102 7.53 5.32 6.68
C SER A 102 6.31 4.90 7.49
N TYR A 103 5.79 3.70 7.24
CA TYR A 103 4.66 3.17 7.98
C TYR A 103 5.01 2.80 9.42
N HIS A 104 6.14 2.15 9.67
CA HIS A 104 6.62 1.80 11.00
C HIS A 104 6.79 3.04 11.88
N SER A 105 7.35 4.13 11.33
CA SER A 105 7.49 5.39 12.05
C SER A 105 6.14 5.98 12.51
N LEU A 106 5.07 5.70 11.76
CA LEU A 106 3.71 6.11 12.13
C LEU A 106 3.15 5.25 13.24
N LEU A 107 3.34 3.92 13.18
CA LEU A 107 2.91 3.02 14.24
C LEU A 107 3.55 3.39 15.59
N LEU A 108 4.83 3.79 15.59
CA LEU A 108 5.53 4.23 16.80
C LEU A 108 5.04 5.61 17.35
N LYS A 109 4.52 6.47 16.47
CA LYS A 109 3.98 7.77 16.87
C LYS A 109 2.54 7.70 17.39
N GLU A 110 1.90 6.54 17.36
CA GLU A 110 0.53 6.35 17.75
C GLU A 110 0.32 6.09 19.24
N GLU A 111 0.02 7.13 19.93
CA GLU A 111 -1.01 7.12 20.97
C GLU A 111 -1.76 8.47 20.95
N LYS A 112 -3.06 8.42 20.59
CA LYS A 112 -4.06 9.50 20.81
C LYS A 112 -4.06 10.65 19.81
N GLU A 113 -4.70 10.51 18.64
CA GLU A 113 -5.40 11.69 18.11
C GLU A 113 -6.52 11.30 17.13
N ALA A 114 -7.75 11.73 17.47
CA ALA A 114 -8.90 11.64 16.56
C ALA A 114 -8.64 12.50 15.32
N ILE A 115 -9.04 11.98 14.15
CA ILE A 115 -8.89 12.69 12.88
C ILE A 115 -10.04 13.67 12.76
N GLU A 116 -9.74 14.97 12.79
CA GLU A 116 -10.68 16.00 12.36
C GLU A 116 -10.37 16.35 10.90
N THR A 117 -11.34 16.14 10.01
CA THR A 117 -11.25 16.51 8.61
C THR A 117 -12.30 17.56 8.31
N ILE A 118 -11.89 18.72 7.81
CA ILE A 118 -12.77 19.80 7.34
C ILE A 118 -12.74 19.78 5.82
N VAL A 119 -13.89 19.53 5.20
CA VAL A 119 -14.03 19.45 3.72
C VAL A 119 -14.65 20.74 3.21
N ALA A 120 -14.05 21.32 2.17
CA ALA A 120 -14.57 22.42 1.39
C ALA A 120 -14.75 21.98 -0.08
N ALA A 121 -15.31 22.86 -0.93
CA ALA A 121 -15.62 22.50 -2.32
C ALA A 121 -14.42 22.06 -3.18
N GLU A 122 -13.22 22.58 -2.90
CA GLU A 122 -12.02 22.35 -3.71
C GLU A 122 -10.85 21.75 -2.94
N TYR A 123 -10.95 21.70 -1.62
CA TYR A 123 -9.89 21.21 -0.75
C TYR A 123 -10.44 20.62 0.54
N PHE A 124 -9.60 19.92 1.26
CA PHE A 124 -9.87 19.52 2.64
C PHE A 124 -8.62 19.70 3.52
N PHE A 125 -8.85 19.73 4.82
CA PHE A 125 -7.74 19.67 5.77
C PHE A 125 -7.61 18.26 6.29
N VAL A 126 -6.39 17.76 6.28
CA VAL A 126 -6.05 16.46 6.82
C VAL A 126 -5.02 16.61 7.93
N LYS A 127 -5.26 15.98 9.06
CA LYS A 127 -4.32 15.98 10.17
C LYS A 127 -3.25 14.92 9.93
N ALA A 128 -1.99 15.35 9.87
CA ALA A 128 -0.82 14.48 9.79
C ALA A 128 0.32 15.13 10.59
N GLU A 129 1.15 14.34 11.26
CA GLU A 129 2.33 14.82 12.01
C GLU A 129 2.03 15.97 12.99
N ARG A 130 0.87 15.92 13.69
CA ARG A 130 0.39 16.97 14.61
C ARG A 130 0.07 18.32 13.94
N ARG A 131 -0.04 18.37 12.61
CA ARG A 131 -0.37 19.55 11.84
C ARG A 131 -1.58 19.28 10.96
N TYR A 132 -2.24 20.35 10.54
CA TYR A 132 -3.27 20.29 9.51
C TYR A 132 -2.67 20.72 8.19
N PHE A 133 -2.76 19.84 7.20
CA PHE A 133 -2.35 20.11 5.84
C PHE A 133 -3.60 20.46 5.03
N LYS A 134 -3.57 21.62 4.37
CA LYS A 134 -4.54 21.95 3.34
C LYS A 134 -4.16 21.19 2.08
N VAL A 135 -5.06 20.35 1.59
CA VAL A 135 -4.84 19.52 0.39
C VAL A 135 -5.92 19.86 -0.61
N ASN A 136 -5.53 20.45 -1.74
CA ASN A 136 -6.46 20.68 -2.85
C ASN A 136 -6.71 19.35 -3.57
N PHE A 137 -7.95 19.13 -4.00
CA PHE A 137 -8.29 17.90 -4.72
C PHE A 137 -7.49 17.74 -6.02
N SER A 138 -7.23 18.86 -6.72
CA SER A 138 -6.43 18.89 -7.94
C SER A 138 -4.97 18.45 -7.76
N ASP A 139 -4.42 18.55 -6.54
CA ASP A 139 -3.02 18.22 -6.30
C ASP A 139 -2.82 16.72 -6.00
N ILE A 140 -3.90 16.00 -5.75
CA ILE A 140 -3.87 14.57 -5.42
C ILE A 140 -3.80 13.76 -6.71
N LEU A 141 -2.75 12.98 -6.89
CA LEU A 141 -2.61 12.01 -7.98
C LEU A 141 -3.46 10.77 -7.73
N PHE A 142 -3.27 10.18 -6.57
CA PHE A 142 -4.02 9.02 -6.09
C PHE A 142 -3.92 8.91 -4.57
N ILE A 143 -4.74 8.05 -3.99
CA ILE A 143 -4.74 7.71 -2.57
C ILE A 143 -4.58 6.22 -2.44
N GLU A 144 -3.63 5.81 -1.61
CA GLU A 144 -3.36 4.42 -1.28
C GLU A 144 -3.84 4.12 0.14
N GLY A 145 -4.63 3.07 0.30
CA GLY A 145 -5.02 2.54 1.60
C GLY A 145 -3.97 1.59 2.14
N LEU A 146 -3.63 1.75 3.40
CA LEU A 146 -2.63 0.95 4.07
C LEU A 146 -3.05 0.68 5.52
N LYS A 147 -3.73 -0.43 5.75
CA LYS A 147 -4.34 -0.78 7.05
C LYS A 147 -5.24 0.34 7.57
N ASP A 148 -4.90 0.94 8.70
CA ASP A 148 -5.65 2.03 9.35
C ASP A 148 -5.25 3.42 8.84
N TYR A 149 -4.41 3.49 7.79
CA TYR A 149 -3.91 4.74 7.21
C TYR A 149 -4.26 4.85 5.74
N VAL A 150 -4.19 6.07 5.27
CA VAL A 150 -4.15 6.38 3.84
C VAL A 150 -2.93 7.25 3.52
N ILE A 151 -2.37 7.02 2.36
CA ILE A 151 -1.29 7.81 1.79
C ILE A 151 -1.89 8.63 0.66
N LEU A 152 -1.90 9.95 0.81
CA LEU A 152 -2.23 10.86 -0.27
C LEU A 152 -0.95 11.12 -1.06
N GLN A 153 -0.89 10.63 -2.27
CA GLN A 153 0.22 10.91 -3.18
C GLN A 153 -0.09 12.20 -3.93
N LEU A 154 0.71 13.23 -3.69
CA LEU A 154 0.68 14.49 -4.41
C LEU A 154 1.86 14.55 -5.39
N ASN A 155 1.93 15.62 -6.19
CA ASN A 155 2.99 15.80 -7.18
C ASN A 155 4.40 15.72 -6.57
N ASP A 156 4.64 16.41 -5.45
CA ASP A 156 5.97 16.61 -4.87
C ASP A 156 6.13 16.01 -3.47
N GLN A 157 5.04 15.51 -2.88
CA GLN A 157 5.06 15.00 -1.52
C GLN A 157 4.02 13.92 -1.28
N ARG A 158 4.19 13.19 -0.18
CA ARG A 158 3.22 12.24 0.36
C ARG A 158 2.73 12.73 1.71
N ILE A 159 1.43 12.67 1.94
CA ILE A 159 0.83 12.94 3.25
C ILE A 159 0.21 11.64 3.73
N ILE A 160 0.58 11.22 4.92
CA ILE A 160 0.07 9.99 5.52
C ILE A 160 -0.79 10.38 6.70
N THR A 161 -2.02 9.88 6.70
CA THR A 161 -2.99 10.17 7.77
C THR A 161 -3.73 8.93 8.20
N ARG A 162 -4.13 8.88 9.46
CA ARG A 162 -4.92 7.79 10.02
C ARG A 162 -6.37 7.94 9.62
N MET A 163 -6.76 7.21 8.60
CA MET A 163 -8.11 7.18 8.08
C MET A 163 -8.29 5.91 7.24
N SER A 164 -9.48 5.31 7.26
CA SER A 164 -9.75 4.22 6.33
C SER A 164 -9.93 4.74 4.91
N LEU A 165 -9.58 3.90 3.91
CA LEU A 165 -9.76 4.25 2.50
C LEU A 165 -11.24 4.54 2.17
N LYS A 166 -12.18 3.86 2.84
CA LYS A 166 -13.60 4.13 2.70
C LYS A 166 -13.95 5.53 3.22
N ALA A 167 -13.49 5.87 4.43
CA ALA A 167 -13.81 7.16 5.05
C ALA A 167 -13.30 8.33 4.20
N ILE A 168 -12.06 8.26 3.69
CA ILE A 168 -11.57 9.33 2.82
C ILE A 168 -12.31 9.34 1.48
N PHE A 169 -12.62 8.17 0.90
CA PHE A 169 -13.38 8.12 -0.35
C PHE A 169 -14.74 8.79 -0.22
N ASP A 170 -15.43 8.65 0.92
CA ASP A 170 -16.73 9.28 1.17
C ASP A 170 -16.65 10.82 1.20
N LEU A 171 -15.48 11.38 1.52
CA LEU A 171 -15.23 12.83 1.55
C LEU A 171 -14.84 13.42 0.19
N LEU A 172 -14.39 12.59 -0.75
CA LEU A 172 -13.87 13.03 -2.04
C LEU A 172 -14.99 13.25 -3.07
N PRO A 173 -14.86 14.25 -3.96
CA PRO A 173 -15.81 14.46 -5.06
C PRO A 173 -15.75 13.29 -6.05
N LYS A 174 -16.88 12.59 -6.19
CA LYS A 174 -17.01 11.41 -7.05
C LYS A 174 -16.93 11.72 -8.54
N SER A 175 -16.92 13.01 -8.90
CA SER A 175 -16.74 13.46 -10.30
C SER A 175 -15.33 13.30 -10.81
N ILE A 176 -14.33 13.35 -9.89
CA ILE A 176 -12.90 13.31 -10.24
C ILE A 176 -12.14 12.20 -9.49
N PHE A 177 -12.74 11.56 -8.49
CA PHE A 177 -12.09 10.46 -7.78
C PHE A 177 -12.85 9.15 -8.00
N LEU A 178 -12.10 8.13 -8.42
CA LEU A 178 -12.63 6.80 -8.68
C LEU A 178 -11.86 5.76 -7.87
N ARG A 179 -12.59 4.88 -7.20
CA ARG A 179 -11.97 3.74 -6.53
C ARG A 179 -11.75 2.62 -7.54
N VAL A 180 -10.50 2.21 -7.73
CA VAL A 180 -10.11 1.28 -8.80
C VAL A 180 -9.74 -0.11 -8.29
N ASN A 181 -9.50 -0.25 -6.98
CA ASN A 181 -9.37 -1.55 -6.31
C ASN A 181 -9.57 -1.42 -4.79
N LYS A 182 -9.29 -2.47 -4.04
CA LYS A 182 -9.46 -2.47 -2.56
C LYS A 182 -8.57 -1.44 -1.88
N SER A 183 -7.40 -1.12 -2.46
CA SER A 183 -6.36 -0.29 -1.86
C SER A 183 -6.14 1.06 -2.53
N TYR A 184 -6.71 1.32 -3.71
CA TYR A 184 -6.43 2.56 -4.44
C TYR A 184 -7.69 3.31 -4.87
N ILE A 185 -7.59 4.64 -4.73
CA ILE A 185 -8.48 5.66 -5.30
C ILE A 185 -7.62 6.53 -6.21
N VAL A 186 -8.00 6.71 -7.46
CA VAL A 186 -7.28 7.56 -8.42
C VAL A 186 -8.03 8.85 -8.67
N ASN A 187 -7.29 9.91 -8.95
CA ASN A 187 -7.84 11.14 -9.51
C ASN A 187 -7.84 11.01 -11.03
N THR A 188 -9.03 11.04 -11.61
CA THR A 188 -9.23 10.84 -13.05
C THR A 188 -8.58 11.91 -13.91
N ASP A 189 -8.39 13.13 -13.39
CA ASP A 189 -7.76 14.24 -14.10
C ASP A 189 -6.25 14.05 -14.29
N HIS A 190 -5.65 13.13 -13.54
CA HIS A 190 -4.22 12.79 -13.62
C HIS A 190 -3.92 11.48 -14.36
N ILE A 191 -4.94 10.80 -14.89
CA ILE A 191 -4.73 9.58 -15.68
C ILE A 191 -4.11 9.96 -17.02
N GLU A 192 -2.88 9.48 -17.27
CA GLU A 192 -2.19 9.71 -18.53
C GLU A 192 -2.56 8.65 -19.57
N SER A 193 -2.68 7.41 -19.14
CA SER A 193 -3.11 6.28 -19.97
C SER A 193 -3.65 5.15 -19.12
N PHE A 194 -4.32 4.21 -19.73
CA PHE A 194 -4.80 2.98 -19.09
C PHE A 194 -4.95 1.87 -20.12
N ASP A 195 -4.93 0.64 -19.66
CA ASP A 195 -5.30 -0.53 -20.45
C ASP A 195 -6.40 -1.34 -19.73
N ASN A 196 -6.56 -2.62 -20.08
CA ASN A 196 -7.59 -3.46 -19.46
C ASN A 196 -7.32 -3.81 -18.00
N ASN A 197 -6.07 -3.68 -17.53
CA ASN A 197 -5.63 -4.13 -16.22
C ASN A 197 -5.11 -3.00 -15.35
N ASP A 198 -4.50 -1.99 -15.95
CA ASP A 198 -3.71 -1.00 -15.22
C ASP A 198 -4.00 0.44 -15.65
N ILE A 199 -3.79 1.36 -14.73
CA ILE A 199 -3.90 2.81 -14.91
C ILE A 199 -2.51 3.40 -14.69
N PHE A 200 -2.08 4.29 -15.57
CA PHE A 200 -0.79 4.95 -15.50
C PHE A 200 -0.98 6.43 -15.12
N ILE A 201 -0.33 6.81 -14.03
CA ILE A 201 -0.29 8.19 -13.54
C ILE A 201 1.17 8.53 -13.28
N LYS A 202 1.79 9.33 -14.13
CA LYS A 202 3.24 9.60 -14.11
C LYS A 202 4.06 8.30 -14.15
N SER A 203 4.90 8.08 -13.15
CA SER A 203 5.70 6.86 -13.01
C SER A 203 5.00 5.75 -12.22
N TYR A 204 3.73 5.92 -11.90
CA TYR A 204 2.96 4.95 -11.11
C TYR A 204 2.07 4.11 -12.01
N GLU A 205 2.07 2.81 -11.78
CA GLU A 205 1.20 1.82 -12.38
C GLU A 205 0.27 1.26 -11.29
N ILE A 206 -1.03 1.42 -11.49
CA ILE A 206 -2.06 1.07 -10.50
C ILE A 206 -3.03 0.08 -11.12
N ALA A 207 -3.05 -1.13 -10.57
CA ALA A 207 -3.90 -2.21 -11.08
C ALA A 207 -5.40 -1.93 -10.86
N ILE A 208 -6.22 -2.25 -11.87
CA ILE A 208 -7.67 -2.21 -11.78
C ILE A 208 -8.17 -3.55 -11.24
N GLY A 209 -8.77 -3.54 -10.07
CA GLY A 209 -9.35 -4.74 -9.46
C GLY A 209 -10.56 -5.26 -10.25
N ASN A 210 -10.68 -6.58 -10.38
CA ASN A 210 -11.74 -7.21 -11.20
C ASN A 210 -13.15 -6.71 -10.86
N SER A 211 -13.46 -6.51 -9.57
CA SER A 211 -14.77 -6.01 -9.12
C SER A 211 -14.97 -4.50 -9.31
N TYR A 212 -13.98 -3.76 -9.76
CA TYR A 212 -14.02 -2.32 -10.00
C TYR A 212 -13.91 -1.98 -11.49
N ARG A 213 -13.70 -2.99 -12.33
CA ARG A 213 -13.43 -2.80 -13.76
C ARG A 213 -14.62 -2.19 -14.50
N ASP A 214 -15.79 -2.74 -14.28
CA ASP A 214 -17.01 -2.25 -14.92
C ASP A 214 -17.29 -0.79 -14.51
N ASP A 215 -17.17 -0.48 -13.21
CA ASP A 215 -17.33 0.88 -12.69
C ASP A 215 -16.31 1.85 -13.31
N PHE A 216 -15.06 1.41 -13.53
CA PHE A 216 -14.04 2.23 -14.17
C PHE A 216 -14.37 2.50 -15.62
N PHE A 217 -14.67 1.48 -16.41
CA PHE A 217 -14.94 1.65 -17.84
C PHE A 217 -16.25 2.38 -18.10
N GLU A 218 -17.31 2.10 -17.36
CA GLU A 218 -18.58 2.81 -17.48
C GLU A 218 -18.54 4.22 -16.89
N GLY A 219 -17.95 4.37 -15.71
CA GLY A 219 -17.93 5.64 -14.97
C GLY A 219 -16.94 6.66 -15.53
N PHE A 220 -15.80 6.23 -16.09
CA PHE A 220 -14.76 7.10 -16.60
C PHE A 220 -14.74 7.14 -18.12
N VAL A 221 -14.62 5.98 -18.78
CA VAL A 221 -14.35 5.92 -20.24
C VAL A 221 -15.60 6.29 -21.05
N MET A 222 -16.79 5.82 -20.66
CA MET A 222 -18.02 6.11 -21.41
C MET A 222 -18.55 7.53 -21.19
N LYS A 223 -18.31 8.13 -20.01
CA LYS A 223 -18.71 9.52 -19.76
C LYS A 223 -17.91 10.58 -20.53
N GLN A 224 -16.71 10.25 -20.96
CA GLN A 224 -15.88 11.15 -21.79
C GLN A 224 -16.18 11.06 -23.29
N ARG A 225 -17.11 10.19 -23.72
CA ARG A 225 -17.54 10.07 -25.12
C ARG A 225 -18.75 10.93 -25.49
N LEU A 226 -19.22 11.79 -24.59
CA LEU A 226 -20.25 12.81 -24.80
C LEU A 226 -19.62 14.20 -24.80
#